data_a6fb3ee6d506290f3729276db7766acb
#
_entry.id   a6fb3ee6d506290f3729276db7766acb
#
_cell.length_a   1.000
_cell.length_b   1.000
_cell.length_c   1.000
_cell.angle_alpha   90.00
_cell.angle_beta   90.00
_cell.angle_gamma   90.00
#
_symmetry.space_group_name_H-M   'P 1'
#
loop_
_entity.id
_entity.type
_entity.pdbx_description
1 polymer ?
#
loop_
_entity_poly.entity_id
_entity_poly.type
_entity_poly.pdbx_seq_one_letter_code
_entity_poly.pdbx_strand_id
1 'polypeptide(L)'
;MFQYQNLYRNTELQKIIDIKNSSYANVLGVIKKVKEVKTSNGEMMAFCTVYDDSDSIDITLFPKQYEKYQQLSIGQVYAICGKVEKRKNQLQIVVDSMKLI
;
A
#
# COMPACT_ATOMS: atom_id res chain seq x y z
N MET A 1 -13.66 -17.24 -2.40
CA MET A 1 -13.02 -17.07 -2.68
C MET A 1 -11.97 -16.75 -2.63
N PHE A 2 -11.70 -16.64 -2.68
CA PHE A 2 -10.84 -16.53 -2.91
C PHE A 2 -9.74 -16.12 -2.98
N GLN A 3 -9.63 -15.72 -2.85
CA GLN A 3 -8.63 -15.69 -3.87
C GLN A 3 -7.39 -14.95 -3.47
N TYR A 4 -7.50 -13.74 -2.89
CA TYR A 4 -6.32 -13.05 -2.41
C TYR A 4 -5.73 -13.75 -1.20
N GLN A 5 -6.47 -14.58 -0.52
CA GLN A 5 -5.87 -15.43 0.49
C GLN A 5 -4.88 -16.40 -0.11
N ASN A 6 -5.15 -16.86 -1.32
CA ASN A 6 -4.20 -17.72 -2.02
C ASN A 6 -2.94 -16.97 -2.43
N LEU A 7 -3.06 -15.67 -2.68
CA LEU A 7 -1.91 -14.84 -3.01
C LEU A 7 -0.99 -14.66 -1.81
N TYR A 8 -1.55 -14.68 -0.61
CA TYR A 8 -0.80 -14.43 0.62
C TYR A 8 -0.90 -15.61 1.57
N ARG A 9 -0.73 -16.80 1.03
CA ARG A 9 -1.04 -18.03 1.78
C ARG A 9 -0.30 -18.21 3.10
N ASN A 10 0.83 -17.56 3.27
CA ASN A 10 1.58 -17.64 4.52
C ASN A 10 1.38 -16.40 5.36
N THR A 11 0.46 -15.54 4.98
CA THR A 11 0.25 -14.25 5.65
C THR A 11 -1.24 -13.96 5.64
N GLU A 12 -1.81 -13.77 6.81
CA GLU A 12 -3.20 -13.40 6.90
C GLU A 12 -3.36 -11.93 6.61
N LEU A 13 -4.51 -11.56 6.01
CA LEU A 13 -4.85 -10.17 5.83
C LEU A 13 -5.07 -9.51 7.19
N GLN A 14 -4.52 -8.34 7.35
CA GLN A 14 -4.60 -7.56 8.58
C GLN A 14 -5.49 -6.35 8.34
N LYS A 15 -6.06 -5.82 9.40
CA LYS A 15 -6.67 -4.50 9.37
C LYS A 15 -5.58 -3.46 9.50
N ILE A 16 -5.80 -2.30 8.88
CA ILE A 16 -4.81 -1.22 8.91
C ILE A 16 -4.49 -0.83 10.35
N ILE A 17 -5.50 -0.76 11.20
CA ILE A 17 -5.27 -0.37 12.59
C ILE A 17 -4.38 -1.35 13.34
N ASP A 18 -4.29 -2.59 12.88
CA ASP A 18 -3.59 -3.65 13.60
C ASP A 18 -2.13 -3.79 13.20
N ILE A 19 -1.63 -3.00 12.25
CA ILE A 19 -0.25 -3.17 11.79
C ILE A 19 0.77 -2.33 12.54
N LYS A 20 0.36 -1.62 13.59
CA LYS A 20 1.23 -0.67 14.30
C LYS A 20 2.54 -1.26 14.78
N ASN A 21 2.50 -2.50 15.21
CA ASN A 21 3.68 -3.17 15.76
C ASN A 21 4.25 -4.21 14.83
N SER A 22 3.77 -4.22 13.60
CA SER A 22 4.25 -5.18 12.60
C SER A 22 5.40 -4.58 11.82
N SER A 23 6.33 -5.41 11.39
CA SER A 23 7.39 -4.98 10.51
C SER A 23 6.98 -5.09 9.05
N TYR A 24 5.97 -5.87 8.75
CA TYR A 24 5.48 -6.11 7.40
C TYR A 24 3.95 -6.11 7.43
N ALA A 25 3.35 -5.50 6.43
CA ALA A 25 1.90 -5.38 6.36
C ALA A 25 1.34 -6.14 5.18
N ASN A 26 0.13 -6.63 5.36
CA ASN A 26 -0.63 -7.32 4.34
C ASN A 26 -2.09 -6.91 4.53
N VAL A 27 -2.52 -5.87 3.80
CA VAL A 27 -3.84 -5.26 4.03
C VAL A 27 -4.60 -5.10 2.73
N LEU A 28 -5.92 -5.02 2.85
CA LEU A 28 -6.78 -4.55 1.78
C LEU A 28 -7.06 -3.08 2.04
N GLY A 29 -6.92 -2.27 1.02
CA GLY A 29 -7.17 -0.85 1.17
C GLY A 29 -7.83 -0.26 -0.06
N VAL A 30 -8.67 0.74 0.17
CA VAL A 30 -9.31 1.50 -0.88
C VAL A 30 -8.48 2.76 -1.11
N ILE A 31 -8.15 3.04 -2.36
CA ILE A 31 -7.37 4.23 -2.69
C ILE A 31 -8.22 5.47 -2.43
N LYS A 32 -7.74 6.32 -1.55
CA LYS A 32 -8.40 7.57 -1.18
C LYS A 32 -7.74 8.77 -1.85
N LYS A 33 -6.42 8.70 -2.04
CA LYS A 33 -5.65 9.83 -2.54
C LYS A 33 -4.41 9.30 -3.26
N VAL A 34 -4.05 9.93 -4.36
CA VAL A 34 -2.84 9.60 -5.11
C VAL A 34 -2.09 10.90 -5.36
N LYS A 35 -0.81 10.93 -5.00
CA LYS A 35 0.05 12.06 -5.26
C LYS A 35 1.29 11.58 -6.00
N GLU A 36 1.43 12.00 -7.24
CA GLU A 36 2.63 11.69 -8.03
C GLU A 36 3.73 12.69 -7.72
N VAL A 37 4.95 12.20 -7.64
CA VAL A 37 6.11 13.03 -7.35
C VAL A 37 7.24 12.60 -8.28
N LYS A 38 7.93 13.55 -8.85
CA LYS A 38 9.09 13.28 -9.69
C LYS A 38 10.34 13.33 -8.82
N THR A 39 11.16 12.29 -8.89
CA THR A 39 12.41 12.25 -8.12
C THR A 39 13.47 13.12 -8.79
N SER A 40 14.57 13.36 -8.07
CA SER A 40 15.69 14.14 -8.61
C SER A 40 16.30 13.48 -9.85
N ASN A 41 16.14 12.18 -10.01
CA ASN A 41 16.62 11.45 -11.19
C ASN A 41 15.65 11.50 -12.37
N GLY A 42 14.52 12.17 -12.20
CA GLY A 42 13.52 12.23 -13.26
C GLY A 42 12.54 11.08 -13.28
N GLU A 43 12.61 10.19 -12.32
CA GLU A 43 11.69 9.07 -12.23
C GLU A 43 10.44 9.46 -11.47
N MET A 44 9.32 8.80 -11.77
CA MET A 44 8.06 9.06 -11.09
C MET A 44 7.85 8.06 -9.97
N MET A 45 7.36 8.57 -8.85
CA MET A 45 6.92 7.75 -7.73
C MET A 45 5.59 8.28 -7.23
N ALA A 46 4.94 7.57 -6.34
CA ALA A 46 3.66 8.00 -5.81
C ALA A 46 3.56 7.79 -4.32
N PHE A 47 2.90 8.75 -3.67
CA PHE A 47 2.43 8.62 -2.29
C PHE A 47 0.92 8.53 -2.35
N CYS A 48 0.37 7.49 -1.76
CA CYS A 48 -1.06 7.27 -1.76
C CYS A 48 -1.56 7.16 -0.33
N THR A 49 -2.83 7.46 -0.14
CA THR A 49 -3.51 7.17 1.11
C THR A 49 -4.56 6.12 0.83
N VAL A 50 -4.57 5.07 1.62
CA VAL A 50 -5.56 4.00 1.52
C VAL A 50 -6.27 3.86 2.85
N TYR A 51 -7.46 3.29 2.81
CA TYR A 51 -8.24 3.08 4.01
C TYR A 51 -8.99 1.76 3.95
N ASP A 52 -9.35 1.28 5.13
CA ASP A 52 -10.30 0.18 5.29
C ASP A 52 -11.32 0.60 6.35
N ASP A 53 -12.09 -0.34 6.87
CA ASP A 53 -13.10 -0.02 7.87
C ASP A 53 -12.52 0.30 9.24
N SER A 54 -11.22 0.14 9.43
CA SER A 54 -10.58 0.35 10.73
C SER A 54 -9.78 1.65 10.82
N ASP A 55 -9.12 2.05 9.74
CA ASP A 55 -8.23 3.21 9.76
C ASP A 55 -7.77 3.53 8.33
N SER A 56 -6.92 4.53 8.22
CA SER A 56 -6.26 4.86 6.96
C SER A 56 -4.76 4.89 7.19
N ILE A 57 -3.99 4.77 6.11
CA ILE A 57 -2.54 4.78 6.18
C ILE A 57 -1.97 5.26 4.85
N ASP A 58 -0.83 5.90 4.91
CA ASP A 58 -0.12 6.28 3.70
C ASP A 58 0.70 5.10 3.19
N ILE A 59 0.77 4.98 1.88
CA ILE A 59 1.63 3.99 1.24
C ILE A 59 2.54 4.72 0.28
N THR A 60 3.76 4.19 0.12
CA THR A 60 4.75 4.77 -0.77
C THR A 60 5.09 3.75 -1.85
N LEU A 61 4.94 4.17 -3.12
CA LEU A 61 5.38 3.38 -4.25
C LEU A 61 6.62 4.05 -4.83
N PHE A 62 7.79 3.48 -4.55
CA PHE A 62 9.02 3.96 -5.14
C PHE A 62 9.01 3.70 -6.65
N PRO A 63 9.87 4.36 -7.43
CA PRO A 63 9.73 4.34 -8.89
C PRO A 63 9.62 2.94 -9.49
N LYS A 64 10.37 1.98 -8.97
CA LYS A 64 10.33 0.61 -9.47
C LYS A 64 8.94 0.00 -9.32
N GLN A 65 8.29 0.26 -8.20
CA GLN A 65 6.96 -0.27 -7.96
C GLN A 65 5.90 0.55 -8.69
N TYR A 66 6.05 1.85 -8.69
CA TYR A 66 5.06 2.71 -9.34
C TYR A 66 4.99 2.44 -10.85
N GLU A 67 6.09 2.09 -11.45
CA GLU A 67 6.12 1.73 -12.86
C GLU A 67 5.16 0.59 -13.18
N LYS A 68 4.97 -0.33 -12.22
CA LYS A 68 4.07 -1.46 -12.38
C LYS A 68 2.60 -1.11 -12.19
N TYR A 69 2.32 -0.04 -11.46
CA TYR A 69 0.96 0.27 -10.99
C TYR A 69 0.53 1.68 -11.37
N GLN A 70 0.85 2.13 -12.57
CA GLN A 70 0.67 3.53 -12.96
C GLN A 70 -0.77 3.99 -13.10
N GLN A 71 -1.72 3.07 -13.08
CA GLN A 71 -3.12 3.42 -13.31
C GLN A 71 -3.94 3.38 -12.03
N LEU A 72 -3.36 3.83 -10.96
CA LEU A 72 -4.04 3.91 -9.68
C LEU A 72 -5.17 4.94 -9.75
N SER A 73 -6.35 4.56 -9.30
CA SER A 73 -7.51 5.44 -9.29
C SER A 73 -8.16 5.44 -7.93
N ILE A 74 -8.68 6.60 -7.55
CA ILE A 74 -9.42 6.74 -6.31
C ILE A 74 -10.63 5.81 -6.35
N GLY A 75 -10.85 5.10 -5.26
CA GLY A 75 -11.96 4.16 -5.13
C GLY A 75 -11.62 2.72 -5.47
N GLN A 76 -10.46 2.48 -6.08
CA GLN A 76 -10.04 1.11 -6.34
C GLN A 76 -9.58 0.43 -5.07
N VAL A 77 -9.81 -0.88 -5.01
CA VAL A 77 -9.42 -1.70 -3.86
C VAL A 77 -8.20 -2.53 -4.25
N TYR A 78 -7.19 -2.48 -3.43
CA TYR A 78 -5.95 -3.24 -3.65
C TYR A 78 -5.62 -4.08 -2.43
N ALA A 79 -5.07 -5.25 -2.68
CA ALA A 79 -4.36 -6.02 -1.67
C ALA A 79 -2.92 -5.52 -1.68
N ILE A 80 -2.42 -5.07 -0.55
CA ILE A 80 -1.16 -4.35 -0.46
C ILE A 80 -0.23 -5.05 0.51
N CYS A 81 0.98 -5.35 0.06
CA CYS A 81 2.03 -5.92 0.89
C CYS A 81 3.23 -5.00 0.89
N GLY A 82 3.84 -4.81 2.04
CA GLY A 82 5.04 -4.01 2.12
C GLY A 82 5.56 -3.87 3.53
N LYS A 83 6.68 -3.19 3.65
CA LYS A 83 7.29 -2.93 4.94
C LYS A 83 6.58 -1.80 5.66
N VAL A 84 6.35 -1.98 6.95
CA VAL A 84 5.81 -0.93 7.79
C VAL A 84 6.98 -0.10 8.31
N GLU A 85 6.95 1.18 8.02
CA GLU A 85 8.00 2.10 8.46
C GLU A 85 7.38 3.30 9.13
N LYS A 86 8.12 3.87 10.06
CA LYS A 86 7.69 5.08 10.73
C LYS A 86 8.42 6.27 10.14
N ARG A 87 7.66 7.27 9.74
CA ARG A 87 8.20 8.48 9.15
C ARG A 87 7.53 9.67 9.79
N LYS A 88 8.31 10.53 10.47
CA LYS A 88 7.79 11.73 11.13
C LYS A 88 6.63 11.39 12.05
N ASN A 89 6.80 10.36 12.86
CA ASN A 89 5.79 9.89 13.83
C ASN A 89 4.52 9.32 13.19
N GLN A 90 4.55 9.06 11.89
CA GLN A 90 3.43 8.41 11.22
C GLN A 90 3.89 7.13 10.59
N LEU A 91 3.03 6.13 10.63
CA LEU A 91 3.31 4.87 9.97
C LEU A 91 3.00 4.98 8.48
N GLN A 92 3.79 4.29 7.69
CA GLN A 92 3.53 4.13 6.27
C GLN A 92 3.89 2.72 5.85
N ILE A 93 3.36 2.30 4.72
CA ILE A 93 3.74 1.05 4.10
C ILE A 93 4.59 1.37 2.87
N VAL A 94 5.81 0.85 2.83
CA VAL A 94 6.62 0.90 1.63
C VAL A 94 6.24 -0.31 0.81
N VAL A 95 5.60 -0.10 -0.32
CA VAL A 95 4.95 -1.17 -1.08
C VAL A 95 5.96 -2.09 -1.73
N ASP A 96 5.83 -3.39 -1.48
CA ASP A 96 6.55 -4.42 -2.22
C ASP A 96 5.71 -4.92 -3.39
N SER A 97 4.44 -5.15 -3.15
CA SER A 97 3.54 -5.60 -4.20
C SER A 97 2.11 -5.20 -3.88
N MET A 98 1.32 -5.06 -4.92
CA MET A 98 -0.10 -4.76 -4.83
C MET A 98 -0.84 -5.61 -5.84
N LYS A 99 -2.11 -5.86 -5.56
CA LYS A 99 -2.97 -6.58 -6.48
C LYS A 99 -4.34 -5.91 -6.51
N LEU A 100 -4.79 -5.52 -7.68
CA LEU A 100 -6.12 -4.97 -7.84
C LEU A 100 -7.16 -6.06 -7.60
N ILE A 101 -8.11 -5.76 -6.75
CA ILE A 101 -9.16 -6.72 -6.39
C ILE A 101 -10.35 -6.57 -7.34
#